data_3b9cb8ee6720504a8853a3590228b531
#
_entry.id   3b9cb8ee6720504a8853a3590228b531
#
_cell.length_a   1.000
_cell.length_b   1.000
_cell.length_c   1.000
_cell.angle_alpha   90.00
_cell.angle_beta   90.00
_cell.angle_gamma   90.00
#
_symmetry.space_group_name_H-M   'P 1'
#
loop_
_entity.id
_entity.type
_entity.pdbx_description
1 polymer ?
#
loop_
_entity_poly.entity_id
_entity_poly.type
_entity_poly.pdbx_seq_one_letter_code
_entity_poly.pdbx_strand_id
1 'polypeptide(L)'
;MKLRLLAAVSATLALSSGFAVAQSAAPAAPAAATTPNRTTLGYALGYRLARGLAENKVDIDVAALVRGTQDGYAKKDPTVPMDQLRSTLEAFSNKMAQQEKTEFERLSRENKQKSDAFMAANKAKPGVVSLPDGVQYRVIDAGTGAKPTSASTVSMTLRSSLSTGQQLGDSNGEAVSVKISDLPPELAGVKEVVLMMSPGARYEIYVPASKAYGDSPRSPIGPNQALVFEVKLVSVK
;
A
#
# COMPACT_ATOMS: atom_id res chain seq x y z
N MET A 1 3.81 -15.59 0.22
CA MET A 1 2.60 -15.07 0.92
C MET A 1 2.05 -13.89 0.12
N LYS A 2 0.85 -14.01 -0.41
CA LYS A 2 0.21 -12.91 -1.16
C LYS A 2 -0.42 -11.96 -0.15
N LEU A 3 0.22 -10.84 0.10
CA LEU A 3 -0.34 -9.73 0.87
C LEU A 3 -1.51 -9.17 0.07
N ARG A 4 -2.72 -9.39 0.53
CA ARG A 4 -3.91 -8.77 -0.08
C ARG A 4 -4.00 -7.34 0.41
N LEU A 5 -3.68 -6.39 -0.47
CA LEU A 5 -4.04 -4.99 -0.31
C LEU A 5 -5.56 -4.85 -0.27
N LEU A 6 -6.08 -4.39 0.86
CA LEU A 6 -7.40 -3.79 0.93
C LEU A 6 -7.26 -2.33 0.48
N ALA A 7 -7.52 -2.09 -0.80
CA ALA A 7 -7.65 -0.74 -1.32
C ALA A 7 -9.02 -0.19 -0.88
N ALA A 8 -9.01 0.72 0.07
CA ALA A 8 -10.15 1.60 0.33
C ALA A 8 -10.12 2.73 -0.72
N VAL A 9 -10.94 2.60 -1.74
CA VAL A 9 -11.20 3.67 -2.70
C VAL A 9 -12.29 4.56 -2.12
N SER A 10 -11.90 5.74 -1.66
CA SER A 10 -12.83 6.84 -1.37
C SER A 10 -12.96 7.68 -2.61
N ALA A 11 -14.09 7.58 -3.30
CA ALA A 11 -14.46 8.45 -4.39
C ALA A 11 -15.07 9.73 -3.83
N THR A 12 -14.53 10.87 -4.18
CA THR A 12 -15.19 12.16 -3.99
C THR A 12 -15.13 13.03 -5.23
N LEU A 13 -16.32 13.36 -5.66
CA LEU A 13 -16.82 14.60 -6.24
C LEU A 13 -16.18 15.11 -7.55
N ALA A 14 -16.92 14.92 -8.61
CA ALA A 14 -16.88 15.80 -9.77
C ALA A 14 -18.12 16.71 -9.77
N LEU A 15 -17.91 18.02 -9.66
CA LEU A 15 -18.89 19.03 -10.07
C LEU A 15 -18.64 19.39 -11.53
N SER A 16 -19.54 19.00 -12.41
CA SER A 16 -19.65 19.57 -13.75
C SER A 16 -21.06 20.08 -13.95
N SER A 17 -21.20 21.39 -14.02
CA SER A 17 -22.40 22.11 -14.46
C SER A 17 -22.51 21.96 -15.98
N GLY A 18 -23.47 21.16 -16.41
CA GLY A 18 -23.90 21.08 -17.81
C GLY A 18 -25.42 20.99 -17.84
N PHE A 19 -26.07 22.03 -18.34
CA PHE A 19 -27.51 22.00 -18.61
C PHE A 19 -27.83 20.95 -19.67
N ALA A 20 -28.60 19.95 -19.32
CA ALA A 20 -29.30 19.09 -20.28
C ALA A 20 -30.64 18.66 -19.69
N VAL A 21 -31.61 18.77 -20.59
CA VAL A 21 -33.04 18.54 -20.50
C VAL A 21 -33.45 17.35 -19.61
N ALA A 22 -34.42 17.63 -18.74
CA ALA A 22 -35.04 16.70 -17.84
C ALA A 22 -35.65 15.48 -18.57
N GLN A 23 -35.07 14.32 -18.35
CA GLN A 23 -35.77 13.05 -18.50
C GLN A 23 -35.92 12.50 -17.08
N SER A 24 -37.18 12.49 -16.61
CA SER A 24 -37.56 12.03 -15.28
C SER A 24 -37.17 10.54 -15.13
N ALA A 25 -35.99 10.29 -14.57
CA ALA A 25 -35.64 8.97 -14.04
C ALA A 25 -36.28 8.87 -12.64
N ALA A 26 -37.16 7.91 -12.47
CA ALA A 26 -37.73 7.55 -11.17
C ALA A 26 -36.57 7.35 -10.16
N PRO A 27 -36.71 7.82 -8.90
CA PRO A 27 -35.69 7.61 -7.89
C PRO A 27 -35.49 6.09 -7.70
N ALA A 28 -34.26 5.64 -7.89
CA ALA A 28 -33.90 4.26 -7.54
C ALA A 28 -34.24 4.06 -6.07
N ALA A 29 -35.13 3.13 -5.80
CA ALA A 29 -35.50 2.75 -4.44
C ALA A 29 -34.21 2.42 -3.68
N PRO A 30 -34.07 2.89 -2.42
CA PRO A 30 -32.91 2.52 -1.59
C PRO A 30 -32.86 0.99 -1.53
N ALA A 31 -31.71 0.41 -1.88
CA ALA A 31 -31.51 -1.03 -1.78
C ALA A 31 -31.88 -1.44 -0.36
N ALA A 32 -32.95 -2.23 -0.23
CA ALA A 32 -33.42 -2.70 1.06
C ALA A 32 -32.24 -3.38 1.76
N ALA A 33 -31.89 -2.92 2.94
CA ALA A 33 -30.87 -3.53 3.78
C ALA A 33 -31.32 -4.98 4.03
N THR A 34 -30.80 -5.93 3.26
CA THR A 34 -31.12 -7.34 3.41
C THR A 34 -30.56 -7.79 4.74
N THR A 35 -31.42 -8.12 5.69
CA THR A 35 -31.01 -8.74 6.95
C THR A 35 -30.21 -9.99 6.64
N PRO A 36 -28.95 -10.11 7.11
CA PRO A 36 -28.13 -11.27 6.77
C PRO A 36 -28.79 -12.57 7.22
N ASN A 37 -28.78 -13.56 6.35
CA ASN A 37 -29.25 -14.91 6.72
C ASN A 37 -28.38 -15.43 7.87
N ARG A 38 -29.00 -15.74 9.02
CA ARG A 38 -28.30 -16.14 10.25
C ARG A 38 -27.42 -17.37 10.07
N THR A 39 -27.89 -18.36 9.32
CA THR A 39 -27.14 -19.59 9.05
C THR A 39 -25.92 -19.30 8.18
N THR A 40 -26.10 -18.55 7.10
CA THR A 40 -25.01 -18.15 6.20
C THR A 40 -23.99 -17.28 6.92
N LEU A 41 -24.45 -16.35 7.77
CA LEU A 41 -23.57 -15.50 8.57
C LEU A 41 -22.72 -16.32 9.54
N GLY A 42 -23.35 -17.25 10.28
CA GLY A 42 -22.65 -18.14 11.22
C GLY A 42 -21.59 -18.99 10.51
N TYR A 43 -21.94 -19.60 9.37
CA TYR A 43 -20.98 -20.35 8.56
C TYR A 43 -19.85 -19.47 8.04
N ALA A 44 -20.15 -18.28 7.51
CA ALA A 44 -19.14 -17.36 6.98
C ALA A 44 -18.12 -16.91 8.04
N LEU A 45 -18.59 -16.64 9.27
CA LEU A 45 -17.70 -16.27 10.38
C LEU A 45 -16.79 -17.43 10.79
N GLY A 46 -17.35 -18.64 10.95
CA GLY A 46 -16.57 -19.84 11.27
C GLY A 46 -15.56 -20.18 10.17
N TYR A 47 -15.98 -20.15 8.91
CA TYR A 47 -15.12 -20.40 7.77
C TYR A 47 -13.94 -19.40 7.69
N ARG A 48 -14.22 -18.11 7.89
CA ARG A 48 -13.18 -17.06 7.87
C ARG A 48 -12.17 -17.24 8.98
N LEU A 49 -12.63 -17.57 10.19
CA LEU A 49 -11.75 -17.84 11.33
C LEU A 49 -10.86 -19.06 11.06
N ALA A 50 -11.45 -20.19 10.69
CA ALA A 50 -10.72 -21.43 10.45
C ALA A 50 -9.71 -21.28 9.28
N ARG A 51 -10.12 -20.59 8.21
CA ARG A 51 -9.24 -20.29 7.07
C ARG A 51 -8.05 -19.43 7.47
N GLY A 52 -8.25 -18.39 8.29
CA GLY A 52 -7.15 -17.56 8.80
C GLY A 52 -6.15 -18.36 9.64
N LEU A 53 -6.64 -19.27 10.48
CA LEU A 53 -5.77 -20.15 11.26
C LEU A 53 -4.97 -21.10 10.35
N ALA A 54 -5.60 -21.68 9.34
CA ALA A 54 -4.94 -22.58 8.38
C ALA A 54 -3.90 -21.85 7.52
N GLU A 55 -4.21 -20.66 7.00
CA GLU A 55 -3.30 -19.84 6.20
C GLU A 55 -2.04 -19.44 7.01
N ASN A 56 -2.20 -19.20 8.32
CA ASN A 56 -1.10 -18.92 9.23
C ASN A 56 -0.44 -20.18 9.79
N LYS A 57 -0.84 -21.37 9.32
CA LYS A 57 -0.32 -22.68 9.74
C LYS A 57 -0.38 -22.89 11.28
N VAL A 58 -1.45 -22.40 11.88
CA VAL A 58 -1.70 -22.59 13.31
C VAL A 58 -2.15 -24.03 13.53
N ASP A 59 -1.36 -24.78 14.27
CA ASP A 59 -1.65 -26.17 14.65
C ASP A 59 -2.60 -26.18 15.85
N ILE A 60 -3.87 -26.56 15.62
CA ILE A 60 -4.92 -26.62 16.64
C ILE A 60 -5.82 -27.84 16.48
N ASP A 61 -6.42 -28.28 17.56
CA ASP A 61 -7.56 -29.21 17.52
C ASP A 61 -8.82 -28.47 17.07
N VAL A 62 -9.24 -28.70 15.83
CA VAL A 62 -10.44 -28.09 15.24
C VAL A 62 -11.71 -28.49 15.99
N ALA A 63 -11.79 -29.70 16.53
CA ALA A 63 -12.94 -30.14 17.31
C ALA A 63 -13.03 -29.37 18.64
N ALA A 64 -11.89 -29.10 19.29
CA ALA A 64 -11.83 -28.25 20.48
C ALA A 64 -12.23 -26.81 20.16
N LEU A 65 -11.80 -26.25 19.02
CA LEU A 65 -12.22 -24.93 18.56
C LEU A 65 -13.76 -24.83 18.40
N VAL A 66 -14.36 -25.83 17.77
CA VAL A 66 -15.82 -25.87 17.58
C VAL A 66 -16.52 -25.94 18.93
N ARG A 67 -16.10 -26.81 19.87
CA ARG A 67 -16.66 -26.88 21.21
C ARG A 67 -16.53 -25.55 21.97
N GLY A 68 -15.34 -24.96 21.95
CA GLY A 68 -15.12 -23.65 22.61
C GLY A 68 -16.00 -22.55 22.05
N THR A 69 -16.22 -22.54 20.73
CA THR A 69 -17.14 -21.58 20.07
C THR A 69 -18.59 -21.80 20.52
N GLN A 70 -19.04 -23.06 20.64
CA GLN A 70 -20.39 -23.40 21.10
C GLN A 70 -20.61 -23.02 22.56
N ASP A 71 -19.66 -23.33 23.44
CA ASP A 71 -19.74 -23.04 24.87
C ASP A 71 -19.69 -21.54 25.12
N GLY A 72 -18.79 -20.82 24.46
CA GLY A 72 -18.70 -19.36 24.56
C GLY A 72 -19.95 -18.65 24.04
N TYR A 73 -20.54 -19.11 22.92
CA TYR A 73 -21.79 -18.54 22.40
C TYR A 73 -22.98 -18.81 23.34
N ALA A 74 -22.99 -19.98 23.98
CA ALA A 74 -24.01 -20.36 24.97
C ALA A 74 -23.77 -19.75 26.35
N LYS A 75 -22.71 -18.95 26.52
CA LYS A 75 -22.32 -18.35 27.83
C LYS A 75 -22.11 -19.38 28.95
N LYS A 76 -21.64 -20.57 28.62
CA LYS A 76 -21.25 -21.57 29.60
C LYS A 76 -19.86 -21.30 30.13
N ASP A 77 -19.61 -21.73 31.34
CA ASP A 77 -18.26 -21.72 31.89
C ASP A 77 -17.35 -22.64 31.07
N PRO A 78 -16.10 -22.24 30.84
CA PRO A 78 -15.16 -23.06 30.08
C PRO A 78 -14.85 -24.38 30.82
N THR A 79 -14.70 -25.43 30.05
CA THR A 79 -14.32 -26.77 30.57
C THR A 79 -12.84 -26.86 30.96
N VAL A 80 -12.05 -25.84 30.59
CA VAL A 80 -10.62 -25.69 30.89
C VAL A 80 -10.45 -24.55 31.89
N PRO A 81 -9.61 -24.68 32.95
CA PRO A 81 -9.38 -23.62 33.92
C PRO A 81 -8.97 -22.29 33.26
N MET A 82 -9.51 -21.18 33.75
CA MET A 82 -9.29 -19.85 33.15
C MET A 82 -7.80 -19.47 33.09
N ASP A 83 -7.01 -19.85 34.09
CA ASP A 83 -5.56 -19.56 34.10
C ASP A 83 -4.83 -20.33 33.01
N GLN A 84 -5.23 -21.57 32.73
CA GLN A 84 -4.69 -22.36 31.64
C GLN A 84 -5.07 -21.78 30.27
N LEU A 85 -6.31 -21.31 30.10
CA LEU A 85 -6.73 -20.62 28.89
C LEU A 85 -5.90 -19.36 28.65
N ARG A 86 -5.74 -18.54 29.70
CA ARG A 86 -4.94 -17.31 29.62
C ARG A 86 -3.49 -17.60 29.24
N SER A 87 -2.83 -18.48 29.96
CA SER A 87 -1.42 -18.82 29.72
C SER A 87 -1.20 -19.41 28.32
N THR A 88 -2.16 -20.22 27.82
CA THR A 88 -2.10 -20.78 26.46
C THR A 88 -2.24 -19.69 25.41
N LEU A 89 -3.16 -18.74 25.58
CA LEU A 89 -3.33 -17.61 24.66
C LEU A 89 -2.13 -16.67 24.68
N GLU A 90 -1.56 -16.40 25.84
CA GLU A 90 -0.32 -15.59 25.97
C GLU A 90 0.86 -16.29 25.26
N ALA A 91 1.05 -17.59 25.50
CA ALA A 91 2.10 -18.35 24.80
C ALA A 91 1.91 -18.35 23.29
N PHE A 92 0.67 -18.50 22.82
CA PHE A 92 0.32 -18.41 21.41
C PHE A 92 0.62 -17.02 20.83
N SER A 93 0.16 -15.97 21.50
CA SER A 93 0.41 -14.57 21.10
C SER A 93 1.91 -14.26 20.99
N ASN A 94 2.69 -14.67 21.99
CA ASN A 94 4.14 -14.50 21.99
C ASN A 94 4.82 -15.26 20.86
N LYS A 95 4.38 -16.47 20.57
CA LYS A 95 4.88 -17.27 19.46
C LYS A 95 4.59 -16.58 18.11
N MET A 96 3.38 -16.09 17.91
CA MET A 96 2.99 -15.39 16.68
C MET A 96 3.79 -14.10 16.50
N ALA A 97 3.91 -13.28 17.55
CA ALA A 97 4.71 -12.05 17.50
C ALA A 97 6.18 -12.32 17.17
N GLN A 98 6.76 -13.40 17.73
CA GLN A 98 8.13 -13.80 17.40
C GLN A 98 8.28 -14.26 15.95
N GLN A 99 7.30 -14.99 15.42
CA GLN A 99 7.29 -15.42 14.02
C GLN A 99 7.18 -14.22 13.07
N GLU A 100 6.27 -13.29 13.35
CA GLU A 100 6.12 -12.04 12.57
C GLU A 100 7.41 -11.22 12.57
N LYS A 101 8.03 -11.07 13.75
CA LYS A 101 9.31 -10.36 13.88
C LYS A 101 10.42 -11.03 13.05
N THR A 102 10.56 -12.34 13.15
CA THR A 102 11.58 -13.10 12.42
C THR A 102 11.37 -12.99 10.90
N GLU A 103 10.12 -13.09 10.45
CA GLU A 103 9.78 -12.97 9.03
C GLU A 103 10.01 -11.55 8.52
N PHE A 104 9.63 -10.53 9.31
CA PHE A 104 9.91 -9.14 8.99
C PHE A 104 11.42 -8.89 8.85
N GLU A 105 12.22 -9.34 9.80
CA GLU A 105 13.68 -9.17 9.76
C GLU A 105 14.31 -9.90 8.56
N ARG A 106 13.80 -11.07 8.19
CA ARG A 106 14.23 -11.80 7.00
C ARG A 106 13.93 -11.01 5.73
N LEU A 107 12.67 -10.57 5.57
CA LEU A 107 12.23 -9.76 4.43
C LEU A 107 12.97 -8.43 4.35
N SER A 108 13.19 -7.78 5.48
CA SER A 108 13.93 -6.52 5.58
C SER A 108 15.36 -6.67 5.03
N ARG A 109 16.08 -7.71 5.46
CA ARG A 109 17.43 -8.00 4.95
C ARG A 109 17.44 -8.33 3.46
N GLU A 110 16.55 -9.21 3.02
CA GLU A 110 16.48 -9.62 1.61
C GLU A 110 16.14 -8.44 0.69
N ASN A 111 15.14 -7.65 1.07
CA ASN A 111 14.73 -6.49 0.28
C ASN A 111 15.83 -5.42 0.25
N LYS A 112 16.47 -5.17 1.40
CA LYS A 112 17.60 -4.23 1.46
C LYS A 112 18.71 -4.64 0.50
N GLN A 113 19.12 -5.91 0.52
CA GLN A 113 20.16 -6.42 -0.37
C GLN A 113 19.78 -6.25 -1.86
N LYS A 114 18.52 -6.57 -2.21
CA LYS A 114 18.02 -6.42 -3.59
C LYS A 114 17.93 -4.95 -4.00
N SER A 115 17.46 -4.10 -3.11
CA SER A 115 17.35 -2.64 -3.35
C SER A 115 18.71 -1.98 -3.51
N ASP A 116 19.67 -2.30 -2.65
CA ASP A 116 21.03 -1.78 -2.72
C ASP A 116 21.72 -2.24 -4.01
N ALA A 117 21.60 -3.52 -4.37
CA ALA A 117 22.16 -4.06 -5.61
C ALA A 117 21.52 -3.38 -6.86
N PHE A 118 20.20 -3.18 -6.83
CA PHE A 118 19.49 -2.46 -7.90
C PHE A 118 20.01 -1.03 -8.05
N MET A 119 20.10 -0.27 -6.95
CA MET A 119 20.55 1.12 -6.97
C MET A 119 22.01 1.22 -7.43
N ALA A 120 22.87 0.30 -6.99
CA ALA A 120 24.27 0.25 -7.42
C ALA A 120 24.41 -0.05 -8.92
N ALA A 121 23.67 -1.04 -9.42
CA ALA A 121 23.67 -1.37 -10.85
C ALA A 121 23.07 -0.24 -11.70
N ASN A 122 22.02 0.42 -11.19
CA ASN A 122 21.36 1.51 -11.90
C ASN A 122 22.26 2.74 -12.04
N LYS A 123 23.04 3.07 -11.01
CA LYS A 123 24.02 4.17 -11.01
C LYS A 123 25.03 4.07 -12.15
N ALA A 124 25.36 2.84 -12.58
CA ALA A 124 26.32 2.60 -13.66
C ALA A 124 25.71 2.72 -15.07
N LYS A 125 24.39 2.88 -15.19
CA LYS A 125 23.72 2.98 -16.48
C LYS A 125 23.95 4.34 -17.15
N PRO A 126 24.10 4.39 -18.48
CA PRO A 126 24.24 5.66 -19.20
C PRO A 126 23.05 6.59 -18.95
N GLY A 127 23.34 7.87 -18.71
CA GLY A 127 22.35 8.92 -18.50
C GLY A 127 21.70 8.94 -17.13
N VAL A 128 22.07 8.05 -16.21
CA VAL A 128 21.63 8.09 -14.82
C VAL A 128 22.51 9.06 -14.03
N VAL A 129 21.85 10.01 -13.36
CA VAL A 129 22.45 10.97 -12.44
C VAL A 129 22.11 10.56 -11.02
N SER A 130 23.08 10.60 -10.11
CA SER A 130 22.88 10.30 -8.68
C SER A 130 22.97 11.58 -7.87
N LEU A 131 22.01 11.80 -6.99
CA LEU A 131 22.00 12.88 -6.00
C LEU A 131 22.78 12.46 -4.73
N PRO A 132 23.23 13.42 -3.91
CA PRO A 132 24.03 13.13 -2.71
C PRO A 132 23.32 12.22 -1.69
N ASP A 133 22.00 12.26 -1.65
CA ASP A 133 21.16 11.48 -0.72
C ASP A 133 20.81 10.07 -1.24
N GLY A 134 21.34 9.70 -2.42
CA GLY A 134 21.18 8.39 -3.02
C GLY A 134 20.00 8.27 -3.99
N VAL A 135 19.15 9.29 -4.13
CA VAL A 135 18.14 9.35 -5.20
C VAL A 135 18.86 9.41 -6.54
N GLN A 136 18.33 8.70 -7.53
CA GLN A 136 18.86 8.72 -8.89
C GLN A 136 17.75 9.08 -9.86
N TYR A 137 18.12 9.69 -10.97
CA TYR A 137 17.16 9.96 -12.05
C TYR A 137 17.80 9.85 -13.42
N ARG A 138 16.98 9.61 -14.42
CA ARG A 138 17.34 9.65 -15.84
C ARG A 138 16.35 10.56 -16.58
N VAL A 139 16.89 11.47 -17.34
CA VAL A 139 16.10 12.35 -18.21
C VAL A 139 15.69 11.58 -19.45
N ILE A 140 14.40 11.47 -19.71
CA ILE A 140 13.84 10.90 -20.94
C ILE A 140 13.52 12.05 -21.91
N ASP A 141 12.78 13.05 -21.42
CA ASP A 141 12.46 14.29 -22.13
C ASP A 141 12.79 15.46 -21.19
N ALA A 142 13.55 16.43 -21.66
CA ALA A 142 14.05 17.52 -20.80
C ALA A 142 12.97 18.56 -20.43
N GLY A 143 11.96 18.73 -21.30
CA GLY A 143 10.97 19.80 -21.16
C GLY A 143 11.56 21.18 -21.41
N THR A 144 10.71 22.21 -21.28
CA THR A 144 11.11 23.62 -21.46
C THR A 144 10.36 24.53 -20.49
N GLY A 145 10.93 25.69 -20.15
CA GLY A 145 10.32 26.69 -19.29
C GLY A 145 10.84 26.66 -17.85
N ALA A 146 10.20 27.43 -16.99
CA ALA A 146 10.62 27.62 -15.61
C ALA A 146 10.36 26.36 -14.76
N LYS A 147 11.34 26.00 -13.95
CA LYS A 147 11.23 24.91 -12.97
C LYS A 147 10.30 25.30 -11.83
N PRO A 148 9.58 24.36 -11.22
CA PRO A 148 8.76 24.65 -10.06
C PRO A 148 9.59 24.99 -8.82
N THR A 149 8.95 25.67 -7.89
CA THR A 149 9.44 25.87 -6.51
C THR A 149 8.64 24.98 -5.55
N SER A 150 9.06 24.94 -4.30
CA SER A 150 8.32 24.19 -3.26
C SER A 150 6.89 24.70 -3.04
N ALA A 151 6.62 25.97 -3.38
CA ALA A 151 5.29 26.59 -3.27
C ALA A 151 4.41 26.35 -4.49
N SER A 152 4.98 25.88 -5.60
CA SER A 152 4.25 25.67 -6.86
C SER A 152 3.25 24.52 -6.76
N THR A 153 2.14 24.67 -7.51
CA THR A 153 1.24 23.57 -7.84
C THR A 153 1.65 22.99 -9.18
N VAL A 154 1.89 21.69 -9.23
CA VAL A 154 2.28 20.99 -10.45
C VAL A 154 1.17 20.06 -10.90
N SER A 155 1.02 19.92 -12.21
CA SER A 155 0.20 18.88 -12.83
C SER A 155 1.13 17.86 -13.44
N MET A 156 1.03 16.59 -13.02
CA MET A 156 1.93 15.54 -13.47
C MET A 156 1.23 14.19 -13.60
N THR A 157 1.70 13.35 -14.52
CA THR A 157 1.36 11.93 -14.52
C THR A 157 2.44 11.17 -13.77
N LEU A 158 2.03 10.13 -13.07
CA LEU A 158 2.90 9.32 -12.21
C LEU A 158 2.61 7.84 -12.42
N ARG A 159 3.65 7.06 -12.69
CA ARG A 159 3.64 5.61 -12.60
C ARG A 159 4.68 5.18 -11.58
N SER A 160 4.33 4.22 -10.73
CA SER A 160 5.23 3.71 -9.70
C SER A 160 5.34 2.19 -9.75
N SER A 161 6.53 1.68 -9.52
CA SER A 161 6.83 0.25 -9.43
C SER A 161 7.90 -0.03 -8.38
N LEU A 162 7.97 -1.29 -7.95
CA LEU A 162 9.13 -1.79 -7.23
C LEU A 162 10.34 -1.90 -8.16
N SER A 163 11.53 -1.94 -7.59
CA SER A 163 12.78 -2.24 -8.33
C SER A 163 12.75 -3.60 -9.06
N THR A 164 11.84 -4.49 -8.69
CA THR A 164 11.59 -5.78 -9.35
C THR A 164 10.72 -5.67 -10.60
N GLY A 165 10.19 -4.47 -10.92
CA GLY A 165 9.26 -4.23 -12.01
C GLY A 165 7.78 -4.44 -11.66
N GLN A 166 7.45 -4.88 -10.45
CA GLN A 166 6.06 -4.98 -10.02
C GLN A 166 5.43 -3.59 -9.95
N GLN A 167 4.38 -3.35 -10.74
CA GLN A 167 3.63 -2.09 -10.72
C GLN A 167 2.87 -1.91 -9.41
N LEU A 168 2.93 -0.71 -8.84
CA LEU A 168 2.25 -0.33 -7.61
C LEU A 168 1.09 0.63 -7.87
N GLY A 169 1.30 1.59 -8.75
CA GLY A 169 0.30 2.59 -9.11
C GLY A 169 0.59 3.21 -10.47
N ASP A 170 -0.47 3.71 -11.09
CA ASP A 170 -0.43 4.42 -12.36
C ASP A 170 -1.57 5.43 -12.39
N SER A 171 -1.28 6.66 -12.78
CA SER A 171 -2.30 7.67 -13.04
C SER A 171 -3.05 7.43 -14.36
N ASN A 172 -2.74 6.33 -15.08
CA ASN A 172 -3.35 5.94 -16.36
C ASN A 172 -3.31 7.06 -17.42
N GLY A 173 -2.26 7.88 -17.38
CA GLY A 173 -2.11 9.03 -18.28
C GLY A 173 -2.90 10.28 -17.85
N GLU A 174 -3.71 10.20 -16.80
CA GLU A 174 -4.38 11.35 -16.25
C GLU A 174 -3.44 12.19 -15.38
N ALA A 175 -3.39 13.49 -15.63
CA ALA A 175 -2.53 14.38 -14.87
C ALA A 175 -3.19 14.78 -13.55
N VAL A 176 -2.50 14.50 -12.45
CA VAL A 176 -2.93 14.87 -11.10
C VAL A 176 -2.30 16.21 -10.73
N SER A 177 -3.10 17.14 -10.23
CA SER A 177 -2.62 18.43 -9.72
C SER A 177 -2.34 18.33 -8.23
N VAL A 178 -1.13 18.68 -7.81
CA VAL A 178 -0.71 18.65 -6.41
C VAL A 178 0.24 19.81 -6.11
N LYS A 179 0.11 20.40 -4.94
CA LYS A 179 1.10 21.36 -4.45
C LYS A 179 2.34 20.60 -3.97
N ILE A 180 3.52 21.02 -4.39
CA ILE A 180 4.78 20.30 -4.08
C ILE A 180 5.02 20.20 -2.57
N SER A 181 4.62 21.22 -1.79
CA SER A 181 4.69 21.16 -0.33
C SER A 181 3.87 20.03 0.28
N ASP A 182 2.78 19.65 -0.37
CA ASP A 182 1.78 18.71 0.16
C ASP A 182 2.05 17.25 -0.28
N LEU A 183 3.13 17.03 -1.05
CA LEU A 183 3.59 15.68 -1.36
C LEU A 183 3.96 14.94 -0.07
N PRO A 184 3.50 13.71 0.11
CA PRO A 184 3.74 12.93 1.31
C PRO A 184 5.23 12.57 1.47
N PRO A 185 5.70 12.31 2.70
CA PRO A 185 7.11 12.01 3.00
C PRO A 185 7.69 10.85 2.17
N GLU A 186 6.87 9.88 1.82
CA GLU A 186 7.26 8.70 1.02
C GLU A 186 7.63 9.08 -0.43
N LEU A 187 7.24 10.27 -0.88
CA LEU A 187 7.59 10.85 -2.17
C LEU A 187 8.67 11.93 -2.07
N ALA A 188 9.40 12.01 -0.96
CA ALA A 188 10.45 13.00 -0.76
C ALA A 188 11.51 12.95 -1.87
N GLY A 189 11.94 11.75 -2.30
CA GLY A 189 12.85 11.58 -3.41
C GLY A 189 12.27 12.03 -4.76
N VAL A 190 10.99 11.81 -4.99
CA VAL A 190 10.28 12.31 -6.19
C VAL A 190 10.20 13.83 -6.16
N LYS A 191 9.82 14.41 -5.01
CA LYS A 191 9.75 15.86 -4.79
C LYS A 191 11.05 16.57 -5.15
N GLU A 192 12.19 16.03 -4.71
CA GLU A 192 13.49 16.59 -4.98
C GLU A 192 13.79 16.67 -6.48
N VAL A 193 13.49 15.61 -7.21
CA VAL A 193 13.72 15.58 -8.66
C VAL A 193 12.70 16.43 -9.42
N VAL A 194 11.44 16.46 -9.01
CA VAL A 194 10.40 17.30 -9.64
C VAL A 194 10.77 18.79 -9.59
N LEU A 195 11.42 19.26 -8.53
CA LEU A 195 11.95 20.62 -8.43
C LEU A 195 13.02 20.95 -9.49
N MET A 196 13.62 19.94 -10.12
CA MET A 196 14.60 20.09 -11.18
C MET A 196 14.02 19.95 -12.59
N MET A 197 12.75 19.52 -12.72
CA MET A 197 12.07 19.30 -13.99
C MET A 197 11.48 20.62 -14.55
N SER A 198 11.45 20.72 -15.87
CA SER A 198 10.69 21.78 -16.57
C SER A 198 9.36 21.23 -17.09
N PRO A 199 8.34 22.09 -17.34
CA PRO A 199 7.09 21.65 -17.99
C PRO A 199 7.37 20.86 -19.27
N GLY A 200 6.63 19.77 -19.49
CA GLY A 200 6.82 18.83 -20.59
C GLY A 200 7.91 17.76 -20.34
N ALA A 201 8.71 17.91 -19.30
CA ALA A 201 9.75 16.94 -18.96
C ALA A 201 9.16 15.57 -18.58
N ARG A 202 9.91 14.50 -18.93
CA ARG A 202 9.65 13.14 -18.48
C ARG A 202 10.92 12.53 -17.96
N TYR A 203 10.89 12.11 -16.69
CA TYR A 203 12.03 11.53 -16.00
C TYR A 203 11.67 10.17 -15.42
N GLU A 204 12.64 9.27 -15.41
CA GLU A 204 12.63 8.10 -14.50
C GLU A 204 13.38 8.46 -13.23
N ILE A 205 12.77 8.19 -12.10
CA ILE A 205 13.30 8.52 -10.78
C ILE A 205 13.41 7.22 -9.99
N TYR A 206 14.60 6.95 -9.45
CA TYR A 206 14.90 5.76 -8.67
C TYR A 206 15.15 6.19 -7.23
N VAL A 207 14.28 5.75 -6.35
CA VAL A 207 14.25 6.21 -4.95
C VAL A 207 14.72 5.07 -4.05
N PRO A 208 15.83 5.23 -3.30
CA PRO A 208 16.25 4.24 -2.33
C PRO A 208 15.21 4.11 -1.22
N ALA A 209 15.14 2.94 -0.58
CA ALA A 209 14.15 2.67 0.46
C ALA A 209 14.13 3.73 1.57
N SER A 210 15.30 4.26 1.96
CA SER A 210 15.45 5.30 3.00
C SER A 210 14.74 6.63 2.68
N LYS A 211 14.45 6.86 1.41
CA LYS A 211 13.76 8.07 0.90
C LYS A 211 12.31 7.78 0.47
N ALA A 212 11.83 6.57 0.76
CA ALA A 212 10.46 6.12 0.53
C ALA A 212 9.86 5.59 1.84
N TYR A 213 9.39 4.35 1.88
CA TYR A 213 8.76 3.76 3.07
C TYR A 213 9.75 3.24 4.12
N GLY A 214 11.05 3.18 3.81
CA GLY A 214 12.10 2.75 4.73
C GLY A 214 11.94 1.31 5.21
N ASP A 215 12.37 1.09 6.45
CA ASP A 215 12.27 -0.18 7.17
C ASP A 215 11.06 -0.18 8.12
N SER A 216 9.90 0.21 7.59
CA SER A 216 8.68 0.28 8.40
C SER A 216 7.88 -1.03 8.32
N PRO A 217 7.50 -1.61 9.47
CA PRO A 217 6.58 -2.76 9.48
C PRO A 217 5.17 -2.40 8.98
N ARG A 218 4.85 -1.10 8.90
CA ARG A 218 3.58 -0.59 8.36
C ARG A 218 3.66 -0.26 6.87
N SER A 219 4.81 -0.49 6.22
CA SER A 219 4.95 -0.27 4.79
C SER A 219 3.98 -1.14 4.00
N PRO A 220 3.14 -0.56 3.13
CA PRO A 220 2.19 -1.33 2.31
C PRO A 220 2.88 -2.20 1.25
N ILE A 221 4.16 -1.92 0.99
CA ILE A 221 4.97 -2.62 -0.02
C ILE A 221 6.03 -3.54 0.60
N GLY A 222 6.06 -3.63 1.95
CA GLY A 222 7.10 -4.32 2.70
C GLY A 222 8.32 -3.44 3.01
N PRO A 223 9.21 -3.89 3.90
CA PRO A 223 10.36 -3.12 4.34
C PRO A 223 11.44 -3.03 3.26
N ASN A 224 12.21 -1.95 3.30
CA ASN A 224 13.44 -1.74 2.53
C ASN A 224 13.32 -1.93 1.00
N GLN A 225 12.17 -1.57 0.42
CA GLN A 225 11.95 -1.62 -1.02
C GLN A 225 12.40 -0.32 -1.69
N ALA A 226 13.28 -0.41 -2.69
CA ALA A 226 13.54 0.69 -3.61
C ALA A 226 12.39 0.82 -4.61
N LEU A 227 12.07 2.07 -4.96
CA LEU A 227 10.98 2.41 -5.86
C LEU A 227 11.51 3.01 -7.16
N VAL A 228 10.76 2.77 -8.23
CA VAL A 228 10.97 3.41 -9.53
C VAL A 228 9.73 4.17 -9.89
N PHE A 229 9.90 5.44 -10.24
CA PHE A 229 8.82 6.30 -10.70
C PHE A 229 9.12 6.79 -12.12
N GLU A 230 8.12 6.75 -12.97
CA GLU A 230 8.09 7.50 -14.21
C GLU A 230 7.20 8.72 -14.00
N VAL A 231 7.77 9.90 -14.11
CA VAL A 231 7.06 11.18 -13.90
C VAL A 231 7.11 12.00 -15.17
N LYS A 232 5.94 12.47 -15.63
CA LYS A 232 5.83 13.48 -16.67
C LYS A 232 5.23 14.75 -16.05
N LEU A 233 6.00 15.83 -16.00
CA LEU A 233 5.55 17.12 -15.55
C LEU A 233 4.80 17.82 -16.68
N VAL A 234 3.48 17.98 -16.53
CA VAL A 234 2.62 18.56 -17.59
C VAL A 234 2.62 20.08 -17.51
N SER A 235 2.44 20.63 -16.32
CA SER A 235 2.42 22.09 -16.11
C SER A 235 2.83 22.48 -14.70
N VAL A 236 3.20 23.76 -14.55
CA VAL A 236 3.59 24.40 -13.28
C VAL A 236 2.73 25.65 -13.12
N LYS A 237 2.18 25.87 -11.91
CA LYS A 237 1.40 27.05 -11.51
C LYS A 237 1.94 27.62 -10.22
#